data_3fce1ab9817a47d3f1914ebabe8d289d
#
_entry.id   3fce1ab9817a47d3f1914ebabe8d289d
#
_cell.length_a   1.000
_cell.length_b   1.000
_cell.length_c   1.000
_cell.angle_alpha   90.00
_cell.angle_beta   90.00
_cell.angle_gamma   90.00
#
_symmetry.space_group_name_H-M   'P 1'
#
loop_
_entity.id
_entity.type
_entity.pdbx_description
1 polymer ?
#
loop_
_entity_poly.entity_id
_entity_poly.type
_entity_poly.pdbx_seq_one_letter_code
_entity_poly.pdbx_strand_id
1 'polypeptide(L)'
;MATAELDAAAMQAKQERMQALQKQLMDGFNLTPFNQHIGAKIVSVTHEEVRAEIAMQPFLVGNMFKQILHGGVIATLLDNVGGVAAMTAAYARLKGEPREEKMRRMGQLGTIDMRIDYLRPGRGKQFTAIGRVVRVGSKICATQMELRNEDD
;
A
#
# COMPACT_ATOMS: atom_id res chain seq x y z
N MET A 1 -2.27 -27.19 -29.91
CA MET A 1 -1.58 -25.91 -30.20
C MET A 1 -2.51 -24.72 -29.91
N ALA A 2 -3.70 -24.62 -30.49
CA ALA A 2 -4.62 -23.49 -30.28
C ALA A 2 -5.05 -23.23 -28.84
N THR A 3 -5.24 -24.26 -28.02
CA THR A 3 -5.61 -24.13 -26.60
C THR A 3 -4.49 -23.51 -25.75
N ALA A 4 -3.23 -23.88 -25.99
CA ALA A 4 -2.08 -23.34 -25.27
C ALA A 4 -1.81 -21.87 -25.63
N GLU A 5 -2.05 -21.48 -26.88
CA GLU A 5 -1.93 -20.07 -27.33
C GLU A 5 -3.05 -19.20 -26.74
N LEU A 6 -4.27 -19.71 -26.64
CA LEU A 6 -5.40 -19.03 -25.99
C LEU A 6 -5.16 -18.84 -24.49
N ASP A 7 -4.61 -19.85 -23.80
CA ASP A 7 -4.27 -19.78 -22.40
C ASP A 7 -3.13 -18.77 -22.14
N ALA A 8 -2.11 -18.72 -23.00
CA ALA A 8 -1.03 -17.76 -22.92
C ALA A 8 -1.53 -16.32 -23.11
N ALA A 9 -2.38 -16.07 -24.10
CA ALA A 9 -2.99 -14.77 -24.34
C ALA A 9 -3.88 -14.30 -23.17
N ALA A 10 -4.65 -15.21 -22.58
CA ALA A 10 -5.46 -14.93 -21.41
C ALA A 10 -4.62 -14.58 -20.17
N MET A 11 -3.50 -15.29 -19.96
CA MET A 11 -2.56 -14.99 -18.89
C MET A 11 -1.88 -13.63 -19.08
N GLN A 12 -1.45 -13.31 -20.29
CA GLN A 12 -0.85 -12.02 -20.61
C GLN A 12 -1.83 -10.86 -20.37
N ALA A 13 -3.07 -10.98 -20.86
CA ALA A 13 -4.10 -9.98 -20.64
C ALA A 13 -4.43 -9.78 -19.14
N LYS A 14 -4.38 -10.85 -18.34
CA LYS A 14 -4.54 -10.78 -16.88
C LYS A 14 -3.38 -10.02 -16.22
N GLN A 15 -2.17 -10.28 -16.66
CA GLN A 15 -0.96 -9.61 -16.14
C GLN A 15 -0.96 -8.12 -16.47
N GLU A 16 -1.29 -7.74 -17.70
CA GLU A 16 -1.41 -6.35 -18.12
C GLU A 16 -2.46 -5.58 -17.32
N ARG A 17 -3.62 -6.21 -17.07
CA ARG A 17 -4.68 -5.61 -16.23
C ARG A 17 -4.23 -5.40 -14.78
N MET A 18 -3.45 -6.33 -14.23
CA MET A 18 -2.92 -6.20 -12.88
C MET A 18 -1.88 -5.08 -12.80
N GLN A 19 -0.97 -4.99 -13.76
CA GLN A 19 0.01 -3.92 -13.84
C GLN A 19 -0.65 -2.54 -13.96
N ALA A 20 -1.69 -2.43 -14.80
CA ALA A 20 -2.45 -1.19 -14.93
C ALA A 20 -3.14 -0.79 -13.60
N LEU A 21 -3.70 -1.76 -12.85
CA LEU A 21 -4.26 -1.50 -11.53
C LEU A 21 -3.18 -1.03 -10.54
N GLN A 22 -2.06 -1.72 -10.48
CA GLN A 22 -0.96 -1.39 -9.59
C GLN A 22 -0.47 0.04 -9.83
N LYS A 23 -0.29 0.40 -11.12
CA LYS A 23 0.07 1.77 -11.50
C LYS A 23 -1.00 2.77 -11.08
N GLN A 24 -2.27 2.48 -11.32
CA GLN A 24 -3.38 3.38 -10.94
C GLN A 24 -3.44 3.58 -9.43
N LEU A 25 -3.21 2.54 -8.62
CA LEU A 25 -3.17 2.65 -7.16
C LEU A 25 -1.99 3.51 -6.71
N MET A 26 -0.79 3.25 -7.25
CA MET A 26 0.39 4.06 -6.97
C MET A 26 0.16 5.54 -7.28
N ASP A 27 -0.30 5.83 -8.49
CA ASP A 27 -0.54 7.20 -8.95
C ASP A 27 -1.59 7.88 -8.07
N GLY A 28 -2.70 7.20 -7.76
CA GLY A 28 -3.77 7.73 -6.93
C GLY A 28 -3.31 8.09 -5.52
N PHE A 29 -2.56 7.21 -4.87
CA PHE A 29 -2.02 7.48 -3.53
C PHE A 29 -0.94 8.57 -3.55
N ASN A 30 -0.07 8.58 -4.55
CA ASN A 30 1.00 9.57 -4.68
C ASN A 30 0.45 10.98 -5.02
N LEU A 31 -0.73 11.07 -5.64
CA LEU A 31 -1.42 12.33 -5.92
C LEU A 31 -2.33 12.80 -4.77
N THR A 32 -2.50 11.99 -3.72
CA THR A 32 -3.28 12.41 -2.54
C THR A 32 -2.62 13.62 -1.89
N PRO A 33 -3.33 14.75 -1.69
CA PRO A 33 -2.73 15.99 -1.19
C PRO A 33 -1.98 15.83 0.13
N PHE A 34 -2.50 15.00 1.04
CA PHE A 34 -1.86 14.72 2.32
C PHE A 34 -0.51 13.99 2.13
N ASN A 35 -0.45 12.96 1.27
CA ASN A 35 0.79 12.25 1.00
C ASN A 35 1.83 13.15 0.32
N GLN A 36 1.39 14.01 -0.61
CA GLN A 36 2.26 15.02 -1.22
C GLN A 36 2.81 16.00 -0.18
N HIS A 37 1.96 16.46 0.74
CA HIS A 37 2.35 17.41 1.78
C HIS A 37 3.42 16.85 2.70
N ILE A 38 3.30 15.59 3.13
CA ILE A 38 4.32 14.95 4.00
C ILE A 38 5.49 14.35 3.21
N GLY A 39 5.41 14.25 1.88
CA GLY A 39 6.44 13.67 1.03
C GLY A 39 6.44 12.14 0.99
N ALA A 40 5.34 11.49 1.41
CA ALA A 40 5.19 10.05 1.35
C ALA A 40 4.89 9.58 -0.08
N LYS A 41 5.52 8.48 -0.52
CA LYS A 41 5.34 7.91 -1.86
C LYS A 41 5.19 6.40 -1.80
N ILE A 42 4.15 5.86 -2.46
CA ILE A 42 4.10 4.43 -2.79
C ILE A 42 5.09 4.21 -3.94
N VAL A 43 6.06 3.36 -3.73
CA VAL A 43 7.14 3.07 -4.69
C VAL A 43 7.00 1.71 -5.35
N SER A 44 6.24 0.80 -4.74
CA SER A 44 5.99 -0.53 -5.29
C SER A 44 4.63 -1.07 -4.84
N VAL A 45 3.91 -1.65 -5.78
CA VAL A 45 2.68 -2.42 -5.52
C VAL A 45 2.80 -3.76 -6.24
N THR A 46 2.84 -4.85 -5.50
CA THR A 46 2.84 -6.21 -6.03
C THR A 46 1.67 -7.01 -5.45
N HIS A 47 1.54 -8.28 -5.82
CA HIS A 47 0.55 -9.17 -5.19
C HIS A 47 0.98 -9.67 -3.81
N GLU A 48 2.26 -9.55 -3.48
CA GLU A 48 2.85 -10.00 -2.22
C GLU A 48 2.91 -8.87 -1.21
N GLU A 49 3.36 -7.69 -1.65
CA GLU A 49 3.55 -6.55 -0.76
C GLU A 49 3.41 -5.20 -1.47
N VAL A 50 3.15 -4.20 -0.66
CA VAL A 50 3.16 -2.78 -1.04
C VAL A 50 4.28 -2.09 -0.26
N ARG A 51 5.03 -1.22 -0.92
CA ARG A 51 6.08 -0.41 -0.29
C ARG A 51 5.81 1.07 -0.46
N ALA A 52 6.01 1.82 0.62
CA ALA A 52 6.01 3.28 0.62
C ALA A 52 7.30 3.80 1.26
N GLU A 53 7.76 4.94 0.79
CA GLU A 53 8.97 5.58 1.28
C GLU A 53 8.69 7.03 1.69
N ILE A 54 9.46 7.51 2.66
CA ILE A 54 9.51 8.91 3.06
C ILE A 54 10.93 9.27 3.53
N ALA A 55 11.41 10.41 3.08
CA ALA A 55 12.64 11.00 3.60
C ALA A 55 12.35 11.82 4.85
N MET A 56 13.26 11.78 5.83
CA MET A 56 13.17 12.64 7.01
C MET A 56 13.21 14.11 6.62
N GLN A 57 12.26 14.88 7.14
CA GLN A 57 12.17 16.32 6.99
C GLN A 57 12.02 16.98 8.36
N PRO A 58 12.47 18.22 8.57
CA PRO A 58 12.36 18.90 9.86
C PRO A 58 10.94 18.94 10.43
N PHE A 59 9.93 19.12 9.59
CA PHE A 59 8.51 19.17 10.00
C PHE A 59 7.90 17.80 10.35
N LEU A 60 8.60 16.69 10.06
CA LEU A 60 8.20 15.34 10.42
C LEU A 60 8.74 14.89 11.79
N VAL A 61 9.56 15.73 12.44
CA VAL A 61 10.13 15.43 13.75
C VAL A 61 9.03 15.48 14.81
N GLY A 62 8.85 14.37 15.52
CA GLY A 62 7.89 14.25 16.63
C GLY A 62 8.48 14.48 18.02
N ASN A 63 9.81 14.41 18.14
CA ASN A 63 10.52 14.67 19.37
C ASN A 63 11.77 15.49 19.09
N MET A 64 11.72 16.76 19.46
CA MET A 64 12.80 17.73 19.18
C MET A 64 14.12 17.38 19.85
N PHE A 65 14.09 16.75 21.03
CA PHE A 65 15.31 16.35 21.75
C PHE A 65 15.99 15.15 21.13
N LYS A 66 15.21 14.21 20.58
CA LYS A 66 15.71 12.96 20.01
C LYS A 66 15.83 13.00 18.48
N GLN A 67 15.27 14.04 17.83
CA GLN A 67 15.24 14.19 16.37
C GLN A 67 14.75 12.93 15.66
N ILE A 68 13.62 12.38 16.14
CA ILE A 68 13.02 11.13 15.61
C ILE A 68 11.71 11.42 14.87
N LEU A 69 11.39 10.55 13.94
CA LEU A 69 10.16 10.60 13.15
C LEU A 69 8.93 10.58 14.07
N HIS A 70 7.96 11.44 13.78
CA HIS A 70 6.71 11.52 14.53
C HIS A 70 5.90 10.22 14.40
N GLY A 71 5.39 9.71 15.53
CA GLY A 71 4.59 8.48 15.53
C GLY A 71 3.35 8.52 14.65
N GLY A 72 2.74 9.69 14.48
CA GLY A 72 1.63 9.89 13.54
C GLY A 72 2.03 9.72 12.08
N VAL A 73 3.27 10.09 11.71
CA VAL A 73 3.80 9.86 10.36
C VAL A 73 4.01 8.36 10.14
N ILE A 74 4.53 7.65 11.13
CA ILE A 74 4.66 6.18 11.11
C ILE A 74 3.28 5.56 10.88
N ALA A 75 2.27 5.96 11.67
CA ALA A 75 0.90 5.49 11.54
C ALA A 75 0.34 5.70 10.13
N THR A 76 0.55 6.89 9.57
CA THR A 76 0.11 7.23 8.21
C THR A 76 0.72 6.33 7.15
N LEU A 77 2.03 6.09 7.22
CA LEU A 77 2.72 5.23 6.26
C LEU A 77 2.23 3.78 6.34
N LEU A 78 2.01 3.27 7.56
CA LEU A 78 1.47 1.93 7.78
C LEU A 78 0.04 1.82 7.25
N ASP A 79 -0.83 2.80 7.53
CA ASP A 79 -2.19 2.85 7.00
C ASP A 79 -2.23 2.87 5.47
N ASN A 80 -1.36 3.69 4.86
CA ASN A 80 -1.24 3.77 3.40
C ASN A 80 -0.89 2.41 2.78
N VAL A 81 0.17 1.74 3.23
CA VAL A 81 0.59 0.46 2.64
C VAL A 81 -0.41 -0.66 2.94
N GLY A 82 -1.02 -0.67 4.14
CA GLY A 82 -2.08 -1.61 4.50
C GLY A 82 -3.33 -1.44 3.64
N GLY A 83 -3.76 -0.20 3.43
CA GLY A 83 -4.90 0.15 2.59
C GLY A 83 -4.71 -0.25 1.13
N VAL A 84 -3.55 0.06 0.53
CA VAL A 84 -3.24 -0.31 -0.86
C VAL A 84 -3.13 -1.84 -1.00
N ALA A 85 -2.52 -2.54 -0.04
CA ALA A 85 -2.45 -3.99 -0.04
C ALA A 85 -3.86 -4.61 0.01
N ALA A 86 -4.72 -4.11 0.89
CA ALA A 86 -6.12 -4.54 0.99
C ALA A 86 -6.91 -4.29 -0.30
N MET A 87 -6.75 -3.12 -0.93
CA MET A 87 -7.37 -2.79 -2.21
C MET A 87 -6.94 -3.74 -3.32
N THR A 88 -5.64 -4.02 -3.44
CA THR A 88 -5.09 -4.95 -4.44
C THR A 88 -5.68 -6.35 -4.29
N ALA A 89 -5.74 -6.86 -3.05
CA ALA A 89 -6.31 -8.17 -2.75
C ALA A 89 -7.84 -8.23 -2.99
N ALA A 90 -8.56 -7.18 -2.59
CA ALA A 90 -10.00 -7.08 -2.83
C ALA A 90 -10.32 -7.06 -4.32
N TYR A 91 -9.58 -6.29 -5.11
CA TYR A 91 -9.74 -6.27 -6.58
C TYR A 91 -9.52 -7.66 -7.21
N ALA A 92 -8.46 -8.36 -6.80
CA ALA A 92 -8.15 -9.69 -7.30
C ALA A 92 -9.27 -10.71 -6.97
N ARG A 93 -9.99 -10.50 -5.87
CA ARG A 93 -11.11 -11.37 -5.45
C ARG A 93 -12.39 -11.15 -6.26
N LEU A 94 -12.61 -9.97 -6.81
CA LEU A 94 -13.79 -9.63 -7.60
C LEU A 94 -13.69 -10.17 -9.06
N LYS A 95 -13.41 -11.48 -9.19
CA LYS A 95 -13.32 -12.13 -10.51
C LYS A 95 -14.68 -12.10 -11.21
N GLY A 96 -14.66 -11.80 -12.52
CA GLY A 96 -15.87 -11.77 -13.32
C GLY A 96 -16.69 -10.47 -13.25
N GLU A 97 -16.47 -9.63 -12.23
CA GLU A 97 -17.15 -8.35 -12.12
C GLU A 97 -16.62 -7.34 -13.16
N PRO A 98 -17.48 -6.47 -13.71
CA PRO A 98 -17.05 -5.35 -14.55
C PRO A 98 -16.07 -4.44 -13.83
N ARG A 99 -15.15 -3.81 -14.58
CA ARG A 99 -14.13 -2.90 -14.01
C ARG A 99 -14.76 -1.78 -13.18
N GLU A 100 -15.85 -1.20 -13.67
CA GLU A 100 -16.55 -0.10 -13.00
C GLU A 100 -17.07 -0.51 -11.62
N GLU A 101 -17.69 -1.69 -11.51
CA GLU A 101 -18.18 -2.22 -10.24
C GLU A 101 -17.03 -2.53 -9.28
N LYS A 102 -15.91 -3.07 -9.77
CA LYS A 102 -14.71 -3.27 -8.96
C LYS A 102 -14.19 -1.95 -8.39
N MET A 103 -14.07 -0.92 -9.22
CA MET A 103 -13.61 0.40 -8.79
C MET A 103 -14.56 1.05 -7.78
N ARG A 104 -15.88 0.89 -8.01
CA ARG A 104 -16.90 1.38 -7.06
C ARG A 104 -16.74 0.73 -5.69
N ARG A 105 -16.55 -0.59 -5.63
CA ARG A 105 -16.34 -1.33 -4.37
C ARG A 105 -15.03 -0.95 -3.70
N MET A 106 -13.97 -0.78 -4.46
CA MET A 106 -12.68 -0.33 -3.93
C MET A 106 -12.76 1.07 -3.30
N GLY A 107 -13.53 1.98 -3.89
CA GLY A 107 -13.77 3.30 -3.32
C GLY A 107 -14.57 3.31 -2.01
N GLN A 108 -15.16 2.18 -1.63
CA GLN A 108 -15.88 2.01 -0.36
C GLN A 108 -15.00 1.40 0.75
N LEU A 109 -13.77 1.00 0.42
CA LEU A 109 -12.83 0.49 1.42
C LEU A 109 -12.36 1.61 2.33
N GLY A 110 -12.33 1.33 3.62
CA GLY A 110 -11.81 2.22 4.64
C GLY A 110 -11.20 1.42 5.79
N THR A 111 -10.26 2.02 6.46
CA THR A 111 -9.63 1.44 7.65
C THR A 111 -10.65 1.38 8.78
N ILE A 112 -10.85 0.19 9.33
CA ILE A 112 -11.78 -0.05 10.46
C ILE A 112 -11.03 0.10 11.77
N ASP A 113 -9.82 -0.50 11.81
CA ASP A 113 -8.98 -0.55 13.00
C ASP A 113 -7.52 -0.73 12.60
N MET A 114 -6.61 -0.19 13.41
CA MET A 114 -5.18 -0.36 13.24
C MET A 114 -4.49 -0.34 14.60
N ARG A 115 -3.81 -1.44 14.93
CA ARG A 115 -2.94 -1.50 16.09
C ARG A 115 -1.50 -1.23 15.66
N ILE A 116 -0.80 -0.36 16.39
CA ILE A 116 0.60 -0.04 16.15
C ILE A 116 1.41 -0.28 17.40
N ASP A 117 2.49 -1.04 17.25
CA ASP A 117 3.49 -1.25 18.29
C ASP A 117 4.78 -0.52 17.87
N TYR A 118 5.16 0.52 18.62
CA TYR A 118 6.38 1.29 18.40
C TYR A 118 7.57 0.61 19.08
N LEU A 119 8.25 -0.26 18.36
CA LEU A 119 9.28 -1.14 18.92
C LEU A 119 10.62 -0.42 19.14
N ARG A 120 10.91 0.59 18.29
CA ARG A 120 12.16 1.38 18.32
C ARG A 120 11.87 2.83 17.95
N PRO A 121 12.71 3.78 18.40
CA PRO A 121 12.64 5.17 17.95
C PRO A 121 12.86 5.26 16.43
N GLY A 122 12.04 6.03 15.72
CA GLY A 122 12.19 6.28 14.28
C GLY A 122 13.38 7.18 13.97
N ARG A 123 14.60 6.67 14.10
CA ARG A 123 15.86 7.33 13.74
C ARG A 123 16.22 6.99 12.32
N GLY A 124 16.78 7.95 11.59
CA GLY A 124 17.22 7.72 10.22
C GLY A 124 16.91 8.90 9.31
N LYS A 125 17.34 8.79 8.06
CA LYS A 125 17.12 9.78 7.00
C LYS A 125 16.07 9.34 6.01
N GLN A 126 15.88 8.02 5.89
CA GLN A 126 14.94 7.39 4.97
C GLN A 126 14.17 6.29 5.70
N PHE A 127 12.87 6.21 5.44
CA PHE A 127 12.02 5.19 6.03
C PHE A 127 11.22 4.49 4.93
N THR A 128 11.08 3.17 5.07
CA THR A 128 10.30 2.32 4.18
C THR A 128 9.21 1.61 4.96
N ALA A 129 7.97 1.84 4.61
CA ALA A 129 6.84 1.07 5.10
C ALA A 129 6.53 -0.07 4.14
N ILE A 130 6.21 -1.24 4.67
CA ILE A 130 5.87 -2.44 3.93
C ILE A 130 4.55 -2.98 4.45
N GLY A 131 3.60 -3.24 3.54
CA GLY A 131 2.29 -3.79 3.87
C GLY A 131 2.04 -5.09 3.13
N ARG A 132 1.57 -6.12 3.84
CA ARG A 132 1.23 -7.44 3.30
C ARG A 132 -0.17 -7.85 3.74
N VAL A 133 -0.86 -8.56 2.86
CA VAL A 133 -2.17 -9.14 3.20
C VAL A 133 -1.98 -10.43 4.00
N VAL A 134 -2.57 -10.49 5.17
CA VAL A 134 -2.63 -11.70 6.00
C VAL A 134 -3.85 -12.54 5.60
N ARG A 135 -5.00 -11.87 5.41
CA ARG A 135 -6.25 -12.55 5.05
C ARG A 135 -7.19 -11.58 4.35
N VAL A 136 -7.80 -12.04 3.27
CA VAL A 136 -8.91 -11.32 2.61
C VAL A 136 -10.22 -12.10 2.75
N GLY A 137 -11.20 -11.48 3.41
CA GLY A 137 -12.57 -11.99 3.56
C GLY A 137 -13.54 -11.34 2.57
N SER A 138 -14.82 -11.59 2.75
CA SER A 138 -15.89 -10.96 1.93
C SER A 138 -16.16 -9.50 2.32
N LYS A 139 -15.93 -9.14 3.58
CA LYS A 139 -16.20 -7.81 4.14
C LYS A 139 -14.96 -7.16 4.77
N ILE A 140 -14.00 -7.94 5.24
CA ILE A 140 -12.82 -7.47 5.97
C ILE A 140 -11.57 -8.06 5.33
N CYS A 141 -10.55 -7.22 5.19
CA CYS A 141 -9.19 -7.60 4.85
C CYS A 141 -8.29 -7.30 6.05
N ALA A 142 -7.51 -8.28 6.49
CA ALA A 142 -6.49 -8.10 7.52
C ALA A 142 -5.13 -7.97 6.84
N THR A 143 -4.37 -6.95 7.22
CA THR A 143 -3.02 -6.68 6.72
C THR A 143 -2.04 -6.61 7.88
N GLN A 144 -0.80 -6.92 7.60
CA GLN A 144 0.34 -6.72 8.49
C GLN A 144 1.27 -5.70 7.86
N MET A 145 1.69 -4.74 8.65
CA MET A 145 2.55 -3.65 8.19
C MET A 145 3.77 -3.52 9.09
N GLU A 146 4.87 -3.08 8.52
CA GLU A 146 6.09 -2.74 9.23
C GLU A 146 6.71 -1.47 8.64
N LEU A 147 7.42 -0.71 9.45
CA LEU A 147 8.21 0.43 9.00
C LEU A 147 9.64 0.24 9.47
N ARG A 148 10.57 0.43 8.56
CA ARG A 148 12.01 0.30 8.76
C ARG A 148 12.72 1.59 8.37
N ASN A 149 13.89 1.82 8.94
CA ASN A 149 14.82 2.85 8.46
C ASN A 149 15.84 2.23 7.48
N GLU A 150 16.81 3.03 7.05
CA GLU A 150 17.84 2.60 6.10
C GLU A 150 18.85 1.58 6.67
N ASP A 151 18.89 1.39 7.99
CA ASP A 151 19.85 0.49 8.66
C ASP A 151 19.29 -0.90 8.96
N ASP A 152 17.98 -1.17 8.67
CA ASP A 152 17.30 -2.42 9.07
C ASP A 152 16.77 -3.22 7.86
#